data_095ba846b6902c7744c35cd21752eb02
#
_entry.id   095ba846b6902c7744c35cd21752eb02
#
_cell.length_a   1.000
_cell.length_b   1.000
_cell.length_c   1.000
_cell.angle_alpha   90.00
_cell.angle_beta   90.00
_cell.angle_gamma   90.00
#
_symmetry.space_group_name_H-M   'P 1'
#
loop_
_entity.id
_entity.type
_entity.pdbx_description
1 polymer ?
#
loop_
_entity_poly.entity_id
_entity_poly.type
_entity_poly.pdbx_seq_one_letter_code
_entity_poly.pdbx_strand_id
1 'polypeptide(L)'
;MTYHPKAILPSALYLATKADHFYLPLSRFVAELHNISEDDVKAPEFLLLQGLRFTLDVRHPMKGLQGGHVEMNVLAEEGKLGAAIEPGRASERRIGLAADQAKKLLATAAQLTDAYFLFTPSQIWLGALMVADRELCEAYLNYKIERIVEVAERQADQATDVDVTALQAKLLATINSCAELLQSYTPPEEESATQRKEMRRIGKKLNVCQNPEKTDIVAVARAKAAEKREGSATGSGSDAEKVAKKRRLERERAEREGDVFGPALKDIACKDGGMGGGMG
;
A
#
# COMPACT_ATOMS: atom_id res chain seq x y z
N MET A 1 13.16 0.65 -13.38
CA MET A 1 13.12 1.27 -12.03
C MET A 1 14.12 2.41 -12.04
N THR A 2 13.65 3.64 -11.92
CA THR A 2 14.49 4.85 -12.04
C THR A 2 15.38 5.06 -10.80
N TYR A 3 14.86 4.72 -9.62
CA TYR A 3 15.57 4.89 -8.35
C TYR A 3 15.52 3.61 -7.52
N HIS A 4 16.60 3.32 -6.82
CA HIS A 4 16.63 2.16 -5.92
C HIS A 4 15.96 2.52 -4.58
N PRO A 5 15.06 1.67 -4.03
CA PRO A 5 14.36 1.96 -2.79
C PRO A 5 15.28 2.29 -1.61
N LYS A 6 16.43 1.62 -1.49
CA LYS A 6 17.40 1.90 -0.43
C LYS A 6 18.01 3.30 -0.49
N ALA A 7 18.11 3.90 -1.68
CA ALA A 7 18.63 5.26 -1.83
C ALA A 7 17.56 6.32 -1.47
N ILE A 8 16.29 6.02 -1.72
CA ILE A 8 15.18 6.96 -1.48
C ILE A 8 14.64 6.88 -0.06
N LEU A 9 14.63 5.68 0.54
CA LEU A 9 14.00 5.42 1.83
C LEU A 9 14.52 6.33 2.97
N PRO A 10 15.83 6.55 3.15
CA PRO A 10 16.34 7.44 4.21
C PRO A 10 15.88 8.88 4.03
N SER A 11 15.90 9.39 2.78
CA SER A 11 15.43 10.74 2.47
C SER A 11 13.93 10.89 2.68
N ALA A 12 13.14 9.87 2.30
CA ALA A 12 11.69 9.87 2.53
C ALA A 12 11.36 9.86 4.03
N LEU A 13 12.07 9.05 4.82
CA LEU A 13 11.90 9.00 6.27
C LEU A 13 12.28 10.33 6.93
N TYR A 14 13.41 10.92 6.51
CA TYR A 14 13.84 12.23 7.03
C TYR A 14 12.87 13.35 6.64
N LEU A 15 12.36 13.34 5.40
CA LEU A 15 11.33 14.29 4.96
C LEU A 15 10.03 14.13 5.75
N ALA A 16 9.63 12.90 6.06
CA ALA A 16 8.46 12.64 6.90
C ALA A 16 8.62 13.22 8.31
N THR A 17 9.80 13.15 8.93
CA THR A 17 10.04 13.79 10.23
C THR A 17 9.87 15.31 10.17
N LYS A 18 10.27 15.94 9.08
CA LYS A 18 10.05 17.37 8.87
C LYS A 18 8.58 17.71 8.67
N ALA A 19 7.86 16.90 7.88
CA ALA A 19 6.44 17.10 7.62
C ALA A 19 5.58 16.96 8.88
N ASP A 20 5.94 16.03 9.77
CA ASP A 20 5.25 15.80 11.07
C ASP A 20 5.74 16.72 12.19
N HIS A 21 6.57 17.73 11.87
CA HIS A 21 7.17 18.66 12.83
C HIS A 21 8.01 17.99 13.94
N PHE A 22 8.52 16.80 13.66
CA PHE A 22 9.47 16.11 14.51
C PHE A 22 10.90 16.53 14.15
N TYR A 23 11.37 17.60 14.77
CA TYR A 23 12.68 18.20 14.44
C TYR A 23 13.83 17.31 14.95
N LEU A 24 14.45 16.57 14.03
CA LEU A 24 15.62 15.76 14.30
C LEU A 24 16.82 16.33 13.52
N PRO A 25 17.97 16.64 14.18
CA PRO A 25 19.18 17.03 13.46
C PRO A 25 19.63 15.92 12.50
N LEU A 26 20.02 16.31 11.29
CA LEU A 26 20.40 15.33 10.25
C LEU A 26 21.60 14.48 10.69
N SER A 27 22.58 15.06 11.37
CA SER A 27 23.74 14.34 11.90
C SER A 27 23.34 13.23 12.86
N ARG A 28 22.34 13.49 13.74
CA ARG A 28 21.81 12.49 14.65
C ARG A 28 21.01 11.42 13.92
N PHE A 29 20.23 11.80 12.91
CA PHE A 29 19.48 10.87 12.09
C PHE A 29 20.42 9.89 11.36
N VAL A 30 21.49 10.42 10.74
CA VAL A 30 22.45 9.59 10.00
C VAL A 30 23.30 8.71 10.92
N ALA A 31 23.58 9.15 12.15
CA ALA A 31 24.33 8.35 13.14
C ALA A 31 23.65 7.02 13.49
N GLU A 32 22.32 6.96 13.41
CA GLU A 32 21.53 5.73 13.66
C GLU A 32 21.43 4.83 12.41
N LEU A 33 21.91 5.30 11.25
CA LEU A 33 21.86 4.55 9.98
C LEU A 33 23.22 3.99 9.63
N HIS A 34 23.27 2.74 9.19
CA HIS A 34 24.52 2.11 8.76
C HIS A 34 24.82 2.43 7.29
N ASN A 35 26.07 2.86 7.03
CA ASN A 35 26.59 3.11 5.67
C ASN A 35 25.81 4.15 4.85
N ILE A 36 25.31 5.20 5.48
CA ILE A 36 24.62 6.33 4.84
C ILE A 36 25.28 7.62 5.29
N SER A 37 25.59 8.49 4.34
CA SER A 37 26.12 9.83 4.60
C SER A 37 25.00 10.87 4.65
N GLU A 38 25.29 12.07 5.18
CA GLU A 38 24.35 13.19 5.13
C GLU A 38 23.97 13.58 3.70
N ASP A 39 24.94 13.49 2.77
CA ASP A 39 24.70 13.82 1.36
C ASP A 39 23.78 12.81 0.68
N ASP A 40 23.85 11.52 1.04
CA ASP A 40 22.94 10.50 0.54
C ASP A 40 21.48 10.77 0.95
N VAL A 41 21.27 11.43 2.09
CA VAL A 41 19.93 11.82 2.56
C VAL A 41 19.46 13.11 1.90
N LYS A 42 20.35 14.10 1.73
CA LYS A 42 20.02 15.42 1.17
C LYS A 42 19.79 15.38 -0.35
N ALA A 43 20.62 14.64 -1.08
CA ALA A 43 20.59 14.65 -2.54
C ALA A 43 19.23 14.25 -3.14
N PRO A 44 18.52 13.18 -2.68
CA PRO A 44 17.21 12.83 -3.19
C PRO A 44 16.05 13.67 -2.64
N GLU A 45 16.26 14.51 -1.62
CA GLU A 45 15.17 15.23 -0.94
C GLU A 45 14.39 16.13 -1.89
N PHE A 46 15.10 16.93 -2.70
CA PHE A 46 14.44 17.83 -3.65
C PHE A 46 13.67 17.07 -4.74
N LEU A 47 14.22 15.94 -5.17
CA LEU A 47 13.57 15.08 -6.14
C LEU A 47 12.27 14.48 -5.58
N LEU A 48 12.29 14.08 -4.31
CA LEU A 48 11.08 13.60 -3.59
C LEU A 48 10.03 14.71 -3.48
N LEU A 49 10.43 15.92 -3.12
CA LEU A 49 9.54 17.07 -3.04
C LEU A 49 8.87 17.36 -4.38
N GLN A 50 9.63 17.33 -5.48
CA GLN A 50 9.07 17.48 -6.82
C GLN A 50 8.11 16.34 -7.18
N GLY A 51 8.47 15.09 -6.86
CA GLY A 51 7.61 13.92 -7.09
C GLY A 51 6.30 14.00 -6.31
N LEU A 52 6.33 14.52 -5.09
CA LEU A 52 5.16 14.80 -4.25
C LEU A 52 4.42 16.10 -4.64
N ARG A 53 4.89 16.83 -5.66
CA ARG A 53 4.34 18.15 -6.06
C ARG A 53 4.28 19.12 -4.89
N PHE A 54 5.26 19.06 -3.98
CA PHE A 54 5.32 19.86 -2.73
C PHE A 54 4.09 19.70 -1.82
N THR A 55 3.32 18.62 -1.97
CA THR A 55 2.16 18.32 -1.11
C THR A 55 2.63 17.46 0.05
N LEU A 56 2.84 18.09 1.21
CA LEU A 56 3.34 17.44 2.44
C LEU A 56 2.26 17.29 3.52
N ASP A 57 1.06 17.83 3.29
CA ASP A 57 -0.05 17.69 4.24
C ASP A 57 -0.65 16.29 4.14
N VAL A 58 -0.34 15.46 5.13
CA VAL A 58 -0.86 14.10 5.23
C VAL A 58 -1.94 14.05 6.31
N ARG A 59 -3.14 13.67 5.90
CA ARG A 59 -4.26 13.46 6.83
C ARG A 59 -4.18 12.07 7.43
N HIS A 60 -3.70 11.98 8.66
CA HIS A 60 -3.60 10.70 9.35
C HIS A 60 -4.95 10.21 9.89
N PRO A 61 -5.28 8.92 9.72
CA PRO A 61 -6.49 8.32 10.31
C PRO A 61 -6.56 8.46 11.83
N MET A 62 -5.40 8.54 12.50
CA MET A 62 -5.31 8.70 13.95
C MET A 62 -5.98 9.98 14.46
N LYS A 63 -5.85 11.10 13.72
CA LYS A 63 -6.54 12.36 14.08
C LYS A 63 -8.05 12.22 13.99
N GLY A 64 -8.54 11.50 12.97
CA GLY A 64 -9.96 11.18 12.81
C GLY A 64 -10.49 10.31 13.95
N LEU A 65 -9.73 9.29 14.35
CA LEU A 65 -10.08 8.44 15.49
C LEU A 65 -10.15 9.24 16.82
N GLN A 66 -9.18 10.12 17.06
CA GLN A 66 -9.18 10.97 18.26
C GLN A 66 -10.41 11.87 18.31
N GLY A 67 -10.73 12.55 17.21
CA GLY A 67 -11.93 13.38 17.11
C GLY A 67 -13.21 12.56 17.25
N GLY A 68 -13.29 11.41 16.57
CA GLY A 68 -14.42 10.49 16.67
C GLY A 68 -14.61 9.92 18.09
N HIS A 69 -13.53 9.62 18.80
CA HIS A 69 -13.59 9.16 20.20
C HIS A 69 -14.23 10.21 21.12
N VAL A 70 -13.80 11.47 21.02
CA VAL A 70 -14.40 12.57 21.81
C VAL A 70 -15.86 12.75 21.44
N GLU A 71 -16.18 12.78 20.15
CA GLU A 71 -17.55 12.94 19.67
C GLU A 71 -18.46 11.80 20.11
N MET A 72 -18.01 10.53 20.01
CA MET A 72 -18.80 9.38 20.47
C MET A 72 -19.12 9.44 21.97
N ASN A 73 -18.19 9.90 22.81
CA ASN A 73 -18.45 10.07 24.24
C ASN A 73 -19.55 11.12 24.48
N VAL A 74 -19.49 12.27 23.82
CA VAL A 74 -20.53 13.30 23.92
C VAL A 74 -21.89 12.76 23.43
N LEU A 75 -21.92 12.07 22.30
CA LEU A 75 -23.15 11.48 21.77
C LEU A 75 -23.73 10.38 22.67
N ALA A 76 -22.86 9.61 23.33
CA ALA A 76 -23.29 8.61 24.29
C ALA A 76 -23.90 9.24 25.54
N GLU A 77 -23.30 10.32 26.08
CA GLU A 77 -23.86 11.09 27.19
C GLU A 77 -25.23 11.70 26.84
N GLU A 78 -25.38 12.18 25.61
CA GLU A 78 -26.64 12.73 25.09
C GLU A 78 -27.68 11.65 24.70
N GLY A 79 -27.33 10.35 24.78
CA GLY A 79 -28.23 9.24 24.42
C GLY A 79 -28.52 9.15 22.90
N LYS A 80 -27.65 9.74 22.05
CA LYS A 80 -27.85 9.83 20.59
C LYS A 80 -27.27 8.66 19.79
N LEU A 81 -26.61 7.71 20.43
CA LEU A 81 -26.03 6.53 19.76
C LEU A 81 -27.02 5.32 19.70
N GLY A 82 -28.30 5.56 19.98
CA GLY A 82 -29.34 4.53 19.94
C GLY A 82 -29.40 3.64 21.17
N ALA A 83 -30.36 2.71 21.20
CA ALA A 83 -30.63 1.87 22.35
C ALA A 83 -29.51 0.88 22.71
N ALA A 84 -28.61 0.61 21.78
CA ALA A 84 -27.48 -0.31 21.98
C ALA A 84 -26.36 0.27 22.85
N ILE A 85 -26.34 1.61 23.02
CA ILE A 85 -25.31 2.34 23.76
C ILE A 85 -25.97 3.30 24.73
N GLU A 86 -26.41 2.75 25.86
CA GLU A 86 -27.06 3.53 26.90
C GLU A 86 -26.08 4.49 27.59
N PRO A 87 -26.52 5.73 27.93
CA PRO A 87 -25.69 6.69 28.62
C PRO A 87 -25.14 6.13 29.95
N GLY A 88 -23.85 6.37 30.21
CA GLY A 88 -23.24 6.00 31.49
C GLY A 88 -21.80 5.51 31.39
N ARG A 89 -21.21 5.17 32.53
CA ARG A 89 -19.80 4.71 32.60
C ARG A 89 -19.50 3.46 31.80
N ALA A 90 -20.50 2.63 31.53
CA ALA A 90 -20.32 1.42 30.71
C ALA A 90 -20.05 1.75 29.26
N SER A 91 -20.79 2.73 28.69
CA SER A 91 -20.58 3.18 27.32
C SER A 91 -19.25 3.92 27.17
N GLU A 92 -18.89 4.79 28.11
CA GLU A 92 -17.58 5.46 28.11
C GLU A 92 -16.43 4.46 28.08
N ARG A 93 -16.50 3.42 28.94
CA ARG A 93 -15.51 2.35 28.95
C ARG A 93 -15.49 1.56 27.64
N ARG A 94 -16.66 1.24 27.07
CA ARG A 94 -16.80 0.53 25.79
C ARG A 94 -16.15 1.34 24.65
N ILE A 95 -16.45 2.62 24.56
CA ILE A 95 -15.90 3.54 23.56
C ILE A 95 -14.38 3.65 23.73
N GLY A 96 -13.88 3.76 24.97
CA GLY A 96 -12.44 3.79 25.25
C GLY A 96 -11.72 2.53 24.78
N LEU A 97 -12.25 1.34 25.11
CA LEU A 97 -11.69 0.06 24.67
C LEU A 97 -11.70 -0.10 23.15
N ALA A 98 -12.79 0.30 22.50
CA ALA A 98 -12.89 0.28 21.04
C ALA A 98 -11.89 1.23 20.38
N ALA A 99 -11.73 2.44 20.91
CA ALA A 99 -10.75 3.41 20.44
C ALA A 99 -9.31 2.91 20.61
N ASP A 100 -8.97 2.29 21.74
CA ASP A 100 -7.65 1.72 22.00
C ASP A 100 -7.34 0.55 21.05
N GLN A 101 -8.31 -0.30 20.79
CA GLN A 101 -8.16 -1.39 19.83
C GLN A 101 -8.01 -0.86 18.39
N ALA A 102 -8.84 0.09 17.99
CA ALA A 102 -8.72 0.75 16.70
C ALA A 102 -7.35 1.43 16.53
N LYS A 103 -6.85 2.11 17.58
CA LYS A 103 -5.52 2.72 17.60
C LYS A 103 -4.41 1.69 17.35
N LYS A 104 -4.49 0.51 17.95
CA LYS A 104 -3.53 -0.58 17.70
C LYS A 104 -3.57 -1.04 16.25
N LEU A 105 -4.76 -1.21 15.67
CA LEU A 105 -4.94 -1.59 14.26
C LEU A 105 -4.38 -0.52 13.31
N LEU A 106 -4.59 0.76 13.62
CA LEU A 106 -4.02 1.87 12.84
C LEU A 106 -2.49 1.93 12.92
N ALA A 107 -1.90 1.55 14.05
CA ALA A 107 -0.45 1.53 14.22
C ALA A 107 0.22 0.29 13.61
N THR A 108 -0.52 -0.77 13.31
CA THR A 108 0.00 -2.04 12.79
C THR A 108 -0.59 -2.39 11.43
N ALA A 109 -1.78 -2.97 11.40
CA ALA A 109 -2.42 -3.49 10.19
C ALA A 109 -2.57 -2.43 9.09
N ALA A 110 -3.00 -1.21 9.43
CA ALA A 110 -3.20 -0.17 8.45
C ALA A 110 -1.89 0.28 7.77
N GLN A 111 -0.77 0.27 8.50
CA GLN A 111 0.53 0.68 7.95
C GLN A 111 1.22 -0.43 7.14
N LEU A 112 0.89 -1.69 7.42
CA LEU A 112 1.53 -2.86 6.84
C LEU A 112 0.68 -3.55 5.76
N THR A 113 -0.48 -2.97 5.43
CA THR A 113 -1.35 -3.37 4.32
C THR A 113 -1.49 -2.24 3.31
N ASP A 114 -2.20 -2.49 2.21
CA ASP A 114 -2.47 -1.50 1.16
C ASP A 114 -3.57 -0.50 1.54
N ALA A 115 -3.98 -0.44 2.82
CA ALA A 115 -5.09 0.39 3.28
C ALA A 115 -4.93 1.87 2.91
N TYR A 116 -3.73 2.43 3.09
CA TYR A 116 -3.45 3.84 2.75
C TYR A 116 -3.49 4.16 1.25
N PHE A 117 -3.40 3.16 0.38
CA PHE A 117 -3.49 3.33 -1.07
C PHE A 117 -4.91 3.15 -1.59
N LEU A 118 -5.74 2.37 -0.90
CA LEU A 118 -7.08 1.99 -1.36
C LEU A 118 -8.20 2.81 -0.71
N PHE A 119 -7.98 3.32 0.51
CA PHE A 119 -9.02 3.97 1.29
C PHE A 119 -8.61 5.37 1.76
N THR A 120 -9.59 6.22 1.99
CA THR A 120 -9.37 7.55 2.58
C THR A 120 -9.07 7.42 4.08
N PRO A 121 -8.38 8.40 4.70
CA PRO A 121 -8.10 8.37 6.13
C PRO A 121 -9.34 8.18 7.02
N SER A 122 -10.48 8.78 6.60
CA SER A 122 -11.75 8.60 7.31
C SER A 122 -12.28 7.18 7.24
N GLN A 123 -12.16 6.52 6.07
CA GLN A 123 -12.56 5.13 5.89
C GLN A 123 -11.65 4.17 6.67
N ILE A 124 -10.34 4.48 6.75
CA ILE A 124 -9.37 3.64 7.46
C ILE A 124 -9.66 3.63 8.96
N TRP A 125 -9.87 4.80 9.61
CA TRP A 125 -10.15 4.80 11.04
C TRP A 125 -11.54 4.23 11.38
N LEU A 126 -12.56 4.46 10.52
CA LEU A 126 -13.87 3.83 10.66
C LEU A 126 -13.80 2.32 10.44
N GLY A 127 -13.00 1.84 9.46
CA GLY A 127 -12.73 0.42 9.26
C GLY A 127 -12.06 -0.20 10.49
N ALA A 128 -11.09 0.46 11.09
CA ALA A 128 -10.46 0.02 12.32
C ALA A 128 -11.44 0.00 13.52
N LEU A 129 -12.33 0.99 13.62
CA LEU A 129 -13.39 1.02 14.62
C LEU A 129 -14.43 -0.10 14.38
N MET A 130 -14.77 -0.38 13.11
CA MET A 130 -15.67 -1.48 12.72
C MET A 130 -15.11 -2.85 13.13
N VAL A 131 -13.79 -3.04 13.07
CA VAL A 131 -13.11 -4.26 13.56
C VAL A 131 -13.15 -4.32 15.09
N ALA A 132 -12.98 -3.18 15.76
CA ALA A 132 -12.93 -3.10 17.21
C ALA A 132 -14.32 -3.29 17.86
N ASP A 133 -15.31 -2.57 17.36
CA ASP A 133 -16.70 -2.63 17.82
C ASP A 133 -17.64 -2.25 16.67
N ARG A 134 -18.19 -3.27 16.01
CA ARG A 134 -19.08 -3.08 14.85
C ARG A 134 -20.33 -2.28 15.20
N GLU A 135 -20.99 -2.65 16.29
CA GLU A 135 -22.26 -2.04 16.70
C GLU A 135 -22.10 -0.55 17.04
N LEU A 136 -21.02 -0.21 17.74
CA LEU A 136 -20.65 1.18 18.03
C LEU A 136 -20.38 1.96 16.74
N CYS A 137 -19.63 1.37 15.80
CA CYS A 137 -19.31 2.01 14.52
C CYS A 137 -20.56 2.25 13.68
N GLU A 138 -21.45 1.26 13.58
CA GLU A 138 -22.72 1.38 12.85
C GLU A 138 -23.64 2.43 13.49
N ALA A 139 -23.77 2.46 14.81
CA ALA A 139 -24.55 3.45 15.55
C ALA A 139 -24.02 4.89 15.29
N TYR A 140 -22.70 5.07 15.36
CA TYR A 140 -22.07 6.35 15.07
C TYR A 140 -22.27 6.79 13.62
N LEU A 141 -22.12 5.87 12.66
CA LEU A 141 -22.33 6.16 11.24
C LEU A 141 -23.79 6.53 10.93
N ASN A 142 -24.76 5.81 11.49
CA ASN A 142 -26.16 6.12 11.33
C ASN A 142 -26.48 7.52 11.81
N TYR A 143 -26.03 7.87 13.02
CA TYR A 143 -26.18 9.23 13.53
C TYR A 143 -25.59 10.31 12.59
N LYS A 144 -24.37 10.05 12.08
CA LYS A 144 -23.73 11.01 11.14
C LYS A 144 -24.52 11.18 9.85
N ILE A 145 -25.04 10.10 9.31
CA ILE A 145 -25.82 10.12 8.07
C ILE A 145 -27.16 10.85 8.28
N GLU A 146 -27.89 10.53 9.36
CA GLU A 146 -29.12 11.22 9.72
C GLU A 146 -28.90 12.73 9.84
N ARG A 147 -27.81 13.11 10.48
CA ARG A 147 -27.43 14.52 10.64
C ARG A 147 -27.13 15.22 9.31
N ILE A 148 -26.48 14.53 8.38
CA ILE A 148 -26.20 15.06 7.03
C ILE A 148 -27.51 15.26 6.27
N VAL A 149 -28.44 14.30 6.35
CA VAL A 149 -29.76 14.39 5.73
C VAL A 149 -30.54 15.59 6.27
N GLU A 150 -30.63 15.73 7.61
CA GLU A 150 -31.29 16.85 8.25
C GLU A 150 -30.74 18.22 7.79
N VAL A 151 -29.40 18.32 7.64
CA VAL A 151 -28.77 19.55 7.19
C VAL A 151 -29.06 19.79 5.71
N ALA A 152 -29.00 18.74 4.88
CA ALA A 152 -29.32 18.84 3.47
C ALA A 152 -30.79 19.26 3.23
N GLU A 153 -31.73 18.69 3.97
CA GLU A 153 -33.16 19.06 3.90
C GLU A 153 -33.40 20.51 4.31
N ARG A 154 -32.69 21.04 5.29
CA ARG A 154 -32.80 22.44 5.72
C ARG A 154 -32.19 23.42 4.72
N GLN A 155 -31.26 23.01 3.87
CA GLN A 155 -30.58 23.81 2.87
C GLN A 155 -31.17 23.63 1.47
N ALA A 156 -32.14 22.75 1.31
CA ALA A 156 -32.71 22.39 0.01
C ALA A 156 -33.68 23.46 -0.51
N ASP A 157 -33.12 24.61 -0.95
CA ASP A 157 -33.78 25.47 -1.97
C ASP A 157 -33.63 24.90 -3.41
N GLN A 158 -32.77 23.85 -3.56
CA GLN A 158 -32.60 23.12 -4.82
C GLN A 158 -32.45 21.63 -4.49
N ALA A 159 -33.49 20.86 -4.76
CA ALA A 159 -33.54 19.41 -4.59
C ALA A 159 -32.45 18.74 -5.41
N THR A 160 -31.35 18.37 -4.77
CA THR A 160 -30.48 17.32 -5.27
C THR A 160 -31.12 15.99 -4.85
N ASP A 161 -31.63 15.25 -5.84
CA ASP A 161 -32.21 13.92 -5.69
C ASP A 161 -31.08 12.91 -5.38
N VAL A 162 -30.46 13.05 -4.20
CA VAL A 162 -29.41 12.13 -3.74
C VAL A 162 -30.11 11.00 -3.01
N ASP A 163 -30.04 9.81 -3.58
CA ASP A 163 -30.48 8.59 -2.89
C ASP A 163 -29.56 8.32 -1.69
N VAL A 164 -29.99 8.81 -0.53
CA VAL A 164 -29.28 8.70 0.74
C VAL A 164 -29.09 7.24 1.14
N THR A 165 -30.06 6.37 0.83
CA THR A 165 -30.00 4.95 1.19
C THR A 165 -28.93 4.22 0.37
N ALA A 166 -28.83 4.53 -0.92
CA ALA A 166 -27.78 4.00 -1.78
C ALA A 166 -26.37 4.51 -1.37
N LEU A 167 -26.27 5.79 -0.97
CA LEU A 167 -25.03 6.37 -0.48
C LEU A 167 -24.57 5.71 0.83
N GLN A 168 -25.50 5.51 1.77
CA GLN A 168 -25.25 4.82 3.03
C GLN A 168 -24.77 3.38 2.81
N ALA A 169 -25.48 2.63 1.96
CA ALA A 169 -25.10 1.27 1.63
C ALA A 169 -23.69 1.18 1.03
N LYS A 170 -23.37 2.09 0.11
CA LYS A 170 -22.04 2.18 -0.50
C LYS A 170 -20.95 2.53 0.51
N LEU A 171 -21.21 3.46 1.43
CA LEU A 171 -20.27 3.84 2.48
C LEU A 171 -19.99 2.67 3.41
N LEU A 172 -21.03 2.00 3.89
CA LEU A 172 -20.90 0.81 4.75
C LEU A 172 -20.16 -0.32 4.04
N ALA A 173 -20.45 -0.58 2.77
CA ALA A 173 -19.71 -1.59 1.98
C ALA A 173 -18.22 -1.26 1.89
N THR A 174 -17.87 0.01 1.65
CA THR A 174 -16.47 0.45 1.58
C THR A 174 -15.75 0.31 2.92
N ILE A 175 -16.41 0.69 4.03
CA ILE A 175 -15.84 0.56 5.38
C ILE A 175 -15.69 -0.92 5.74
N ASN A 176 -16.64 -1.79 5.40
CA ASN A 176 -16.53 -3.22 5.60
C ASN A 176 -15.34 -3.80 4.81
N SER A 177 -15.16 -3.43 3.53
CA SER A 177 -14.00 -3.89 2.74
C SER A 177 -12.67 -3.44 3.36
N CYS A 178 -12.62 -2.23 3.93
CA CYS A 178 -11.45 -1.77 4.68
C CYS A 178 -11.25 -2.61 5.96
N ALA A 179 -12.31 -2.88 6.70
CA ALA A 179 -12.26 -3.71 7.92
C ALA A 179 -11.75 -5.13 7.62
N GLU A 180 -12.23 -5.75 6.54
CA GLU A 180 -11.77 -7.07 6.07
C GLU A 180 -10.27 -7.04 5.72
N LEU A 181 -9.80 -6.00 5.02
CA LEU A 181 -8.38 -5.84 4.73
C LEU A 181 -7.54 -5.73 6.00
N LEU A 182 -7.97 -4.94 6.99
CA LEU A 182 -7.27 -4.80 8.27
C LEU A 182 -7.27 -6.10 9.08
N GLN A 183 -8.35 -6.88 9.04
CA GLN A 183 -8.44 -8.19 9.72
C GLN A 183 -7.59 -9.26 9.04
N SER A 184 -7.38 -9.17 7.73
CA SER A 184 -6.54 -10.12 6.98
C SER A 184 -5.07 -10.03 7.33
N TYR A 185 -4.65 -8.94 7.99
CA TYR A 185 -3.28 -8.77 8.41
C TYR A 185 -2.93 -9.74 9.54
N THR A 186 -1.99 -10.62 9.24
CA THR A 186 -1.33 -11.47 10.23
C THR A 186 0.08 -10.94 10.44
N PRO A 187 0.49 -10.61 11.71
CA PRO A 187 1.87 -10.24 11.99
C PRO A 187 2.80 -11.32 11.43
N PRO A 188 3.90 -10.96 10.77
CA PRO A 188 4.87 -11.95 10.34
C PRO A 188 5.39 -12.68 11.60
N GLU A 189 4.94 -13.88 11.83
CA GLU A 189 5.63 -14.82 12.68
C GLU A 189 7.06 -14.91 12.16
N GLU A 190 8.04 -15.18 13.05
CA GLU A 190 9.48 -15.18 12.73
C GLU A 190 9.78 -15.59 11.29
N GLU A 191 10.40 -14.69 10.50
CA GLU A 191 10.64 -14.85 9.07
C GLU A 191 11.03 -16.30 8.74
N SER A 192 10.16 -17.01 8.06
CA SER A 192 10.43 -18.38 7.65
C SER A 192 11.68 -18.42 6.74
N ALA A 193 12.39 -19.53 6.73
CA ALA A 193 13.57 -19.70 5.87
C ALA A 193 13.24 -19.47 4.37
N THR A 194 12.00 -19.71 3.97
CA THR A 194 11.49 -19.47 2.62
C THR A 194 11.33 -17.97 2.34
N GLN A 195 10.78 -17.19 3.27
CA GLN A 195 10.65 -15.74 3.15
C GLN A 195 12.02 -15.07 3.09
N ARG A 196 12.97 -15.47 3.93
CA ARG A 196 14.37 -14.98 3.87
C ARG A 196 15.05 -15.27 2.53
N LYS A 197 14.80 -16.44 1.93
CA LYS A 197 15.31 -16.74 0.57
C LYS A 197 14.71 -15.83 -0.49
N GLU A 198 13.39 -15.59 -0.42
CA GLU A 198 12.69 -14.73 -1.38
C GLU A 198 13.14 -13.28 -1.24
N MET A 199 13.25 -12.75 -0.03
CA MET A 199 13.78 -11.39 0.22
C MET A 199 15.21 -11.22 -0.32
N ARG A 200 16.08 -12.23 -0.15
CA ARG A 200 17.43 -12.22 -0.76
C ARG A 200 17.37 -12.25 -2.28
N ARG A 201 16.42 -13.00 -2.88
CA ARG A 201 16.22 -13.05 -4.34
C ARG A 201 15.76 -11.70 -4.88
N ILE A 202 14.80 -11.06 -4.21
CA ILE A 202 14.31 -9.72 -4.54
C ILE A 202 15.47 -8.71 -4.44
N GLY A 203 16.23 -8.72 -3.35
CA GLY A 203 17.38 -7.84 -3.16
C GLY A 203 18.43 -7.98 -4.28
N LYS A 204 18.72 -9.22 -4.71
CA LYS A 204 19.62 -9.45 -5.86
C LYS A 204 19.06 -8.89 -7.16
N LYS A 205 17.77 -9.07 -7.45
CA LYS A 205 17.12 -8.48 -8.63
C LYS A 205 17.18 -6.96 -8.61
N LEU A 206 16.89 -6.34 -7.47
CA LEU A 206 16.96 -4.88 -7.30
C LEU A 206 18.38 -4.34 -7.56
N ASN A 207 19.41 -5.01 -7.04
CA ASN A 207 20.80 -4.61 -7.28
C ASN A 207 21.18 -4.68 -8.77
N VAL A 208 20.71 -5.71 -9.49
CA VAL A 208 20.91 -5.82 -10.95
C VAL A 208 20.20 -4.70 -11.69
N CYS A 209 18.97 -4.36 -11.30
CA CYS A 209 18.22 -3.26 -11.90
C CYS A 209 18.85 -1.88 -11.64
N GLN A 210 19.56 -1.73 -10.51
CA GLN A 210 20.24 -0.46 -10.15
C GLN A 210 21.52 -0.23 -10.94
N ASN A 211 22.28 -1.29 -11.22
CA ASN A 211 23.58 -1.21 -11.89
C ASN A 211 23.62 -2.15 -13.12
N PRO A 212 22.84 -1.86 -14.18
CA PRO A 212 22.79 -2.72 -15.36
C PRO A 212 24.14 -2.79 -16.08
N GLU A 213 24.96 -1.72 -16.01
CA GLU A 213 26.30 -1.68 -16.62
C GLU A 213 27.35 -2.51 -15.86
N LYS A 214 27.23 -2.64 -14.54
CA LYS A 214 28.13 -3.47 -13.74
C LYS A 214 27.80 -4.95 -13.80
N THR A 215 26.60 -5.28 -14.18
CA THR A 215 26.14 -6.67 -14.34
C THR A 215 25.82 -6.87 -15.79
N ASP A 216 26.82 -7.27 -16.60
CA ASP A 216 26.54 -7.73 -17.94
C ASP A 216 25.68 -9.00 -17.84
N ILE A 217 24.37 -8.79 -17.90
CA ILE A 217 23.35 -9.84 -17.81
C ILE A 217 23.54 -10.83 -18.94
N VAL A 218 24.04 -10.35 -20.08
CA VAL A 218 24.30 -11.19 -21.26
C VAL A 218 25.55 -12.05 -21.03
N ALA A 219 26.62 -11.48 -20.44
CA ALA A 219 27.81 -12.24 -20.09
C ALA A 219 27.53 -13.27 -18.98
N VAL A 220 26.76 -12.92 -17.95
CA VAL A 220 26.33 -13.86 -16.90
C VAL A 220 25.42 -14.97 -17.47
N ALA A 221 24.51 -14.64 -18.38
CA ALA A 221 23.67 -15.62 -19.06
C ALA A 221 24.48 -16.53 -19.98
N ARG A 222 25.49 -15.97 -20.70
CA ARG A 222 26.43 -16.74 -21.55
C ARG A 222 27.32 -17.65 -20.72
N ALA A 223 27.88 -17.16 -19.61
CA ALA A 223 28.68 -17.96 -18.67
C ALA A 223 27.90 -19.13 -18.10
N LYS A 224 26.67 -18.91 -17.63
CA LYS A 224 25.77 -19.98 -17.17
C LYS A 224 25.37 -20.96 -18.28
N ALA A 225 25.24 -20.50 -19.51
CA ALA A 225 24.94 -21.35 -20.64
C ALA A 225 26.18 -22.19 -21.06
N ALA A 226 27.40 -21.64 -20.93
CA ALA A 226 28.65 -22.34 -21.17
C ALA A 226 28.90 -23.41 -20.11
N GLU A 227 28.77 -23.08 -18.81
CA GLU A 227 28.90 -24.01 -17.68
C GLU A 227 27.91 -25.19 -17.80
N LYS A 228 26.70 -24.93 -18.32
CA LYS A 228 25.70 -25.95 -18.58
C LYS A 228 26.02 -26.83 -19.79
N ARG A 229 26.84 -26.33 -20.74
CA ARG A 229 27.33 -27.09 -21.88
C ARG A 229 28.52 -27.98 -21.52
N GLU A 230 29.43 -27.51 -20.68
CA GLU A 230 30.56 -28.30 -20.21
C GLU A 230 30.13 -29.44 -19.27
N GLY A 231 29.13 -29.20 -18.40
CA GLY A 231 28.54 -30.26 -17.55
C GLY A 231 27.71 -31.30 -18.33
N SER A 232 27.39 -31.06 -19.60
CA SER A 232 26.63 -31.98 -20.47
C SER A 232 27.48 -32.83 -21.38
N ALA A 233 28.80 -32.59 -21.44
CA ALA A 233 29.71 -33.33 -22.37
C ALA A 233 30.21 -34.67 -21.81
N THR A 234 29.84 -35.05 -20.59
CA THR A 234 30.30 -36.29 -19.95
C THR A 234 29.21 -37.32 -19.66
N GLY A 235 28.06 -37.30 -20.30
CA GLY A 235 26.93 -38.20 -20.05
C GLY A 235 26.37 -38.86 -21.30
N SER A 236 26.42 -40.17 -21.34
CA SER A 236 25.90 -41.12 -22.32
C SER A 236 24.42 -40.96 -22.68
N GLY A 237 24.06 -41.22 -23.93
CA GLY A 237 22.86 -41.01 -24.74
C GLY A 237 21.43 -41.31 -24.18
N SER A 238 21.21 -41.59 -22.92
CA SER A 238 19.87 -41.77 -22.32
C SER A 238 19.31 -40.50 -21.60
N ASP A 239 20.13 -39.48 -21.48
CA ASP A 239 19.75 -38.22 -20.77
C ASP A 239 19.20 -37.13 -21.69
N ALA A 240 19.30 -37.27 -22.99
CA ALA A 240 18.80 -36.28 -23.97
C ALA A 240 17.27 -36.04 -23.84
N GLU A 241 16.53 -37.11 -23.60
CA GLU A 241 15.06 -37.05 -23.48
C GLU A 241 14.62 -36.42 -22.12
N LYS A 242 15.35 -36.73 -21.05
CA LYS A 242 15.14 -36.10 -19.74
C LYS A 242 15.51 -34.62 -19.74
N VAL A 243 16.57 -34.24 -20.46
CA VAL A 243 17.00 -32.85 -20.66
C VAL A 243 16.01 -32.07 -21.53
N ALA A 244 15.46 -32.69 -22.58
CA ALA A 244 14.42 -32.06 -23.42
C ALA A 244 13.13 -31.83 -22.61
N LYS A 245 12.70 -32.79 -21.80
CA LYS A 245 11.53 -32.68 -20.92
C LYS A 245 11.70 -31.63 -19.83
N LYS A 246 12.91 -31.52 -19.25
CA LYS A 246 13.27 -30.51 -18.25
C LYS A 246 13.29 -29.11 -18.88
N ARG A 247 13.81 -28.94 -20.09
CA ARG A 247 13.81 -27.67 -20.83
C ARG A 247 12.40 -27.22 -21.19
N ARG A 248 11.51 -28.14 -21.52
CA ARG A 248 10.10 -27.84 -21.80
C ARG A 248 9.38 -27.36 -20.53
N LEU A 249 9.60 -28.03 -19.40
CA LEU A 249 9.03 -27.63 -18.09
C LEU A 249 9.60 -26.28 -17.57
N GLU A 250 10.89 -26.02 -17.79
CA GLU A 250 11.53 -24.76 -17.43
C GLU A 250 11.03 -23.60 -18.33
N ARG A 251 10.72 -23.87 -19.60
CA ARG A 251 10.15 -22.89 -20.53
C ARG A 251 8.70 -22.56 -20.17
N GLU A 252 7.88 -23.57 -19.88
CA GLU A 252 6.50 -23.40 -19.40
C GLU A 252 6.45 -22.67 -18.04
N ARG A 253 7.47 -22.90 -17.19
CA ARG A 253 7.62 -22.21 -15.91
C ARG A 253 8.08 -20.76 -16.08
N ALA A 254 9.00 -20.49 -17.01
CA ALA A 254 9.45 -19.14 -17.35
C ALA A 254 8.33 -18.32 -18.04
N GLU A 255 7.50 -18.95 -18.85
CA GLU A 255 6.32 -18.32 -19.44
C GLU A 255 5.26 -17.99 -18.38
N ARG A 256 5.05 -18.84 -17.38
CA ARG A 256 4.17 -18.56 -16.23
C ARG A 256 4.76 -17.50 -15.28
N GLU A 257 6.08 -17.51 -15.05
CA GLU A 257 6.75 -16.49 -14.23
C GLU A 257 6.94 -15.16 -14.97
N GLY A 258 6.90 -15.15 -16.32
CA GLY A 258 6.88 -13.93 -17.15
C GLY A 258 5.58 -13.15 -17.05
N ASP A 259 4.50 -13.80 -16.69
CA ASP A 259 3.16 -13.21 -16.62
C ASP A 259 2.92 -12.37 -15.33
N VAL A 260 3.91 -12.28 -14.46
CA VAL A 260 3.84 -11.45 -13.23
C VAL A 260 3.84 -9.94 -13.54
N PHE A 261 4.23 -9.57 -14.79
CA PHE A 261 4.23 -8.15 -15.24
C PHE A 261 3.24 -7.86 -16.39
N GLY A 262 2.32 -8.78 -16.68
CA GLY A 262 1.37 -8.66 -17.79
C GLY A 262 1.98 -9.02 -19.15
N PRO A 263 1.14 -9.25 -20.17
CA PRO A 263 1.60 -9.59 -21.50
C PRO A 263 2.49 -8.48 -22.06
N ALA A 264 3.61 -8.85 -22.67
CA ALA A 264 4.51 -7.93 -23.35
C ALA A 264 3.71 -7.02 -24.29
N LEU A 265 3.90 -5.71 -24.17
CA LEU A 265 3.33 -4.73 -25.10
C LEU A 265 3.72 -5.13 -26.52
N LYS A 266 2.75 -5.55 -27.32
CA LYS A 266 2.95 -5.76 -28.74
C LYS A 266 3.33 -4.42 -29.36
N ASP A 267 4.46 -4.37 -30.04
CA ASP A 267 4.90 -3.22 -30.81
C ASP A 267 3.74 -2.76 -31.70
N ILE A 268 3.19 -1.60 -31.40
CA ILE A 268 2.26 -0.91 -32.30
C ILE A 268 3.14 -0.40 -33.43
N ALA A 269 3.20 -1.15 -34.50
CA ALA A 269 3.80 -0.72 -35.77
C ALA A 269 3.08 0.58 -36.18
N CYS A 270 3.80 1.69 -36.15
CA CYS A 270 3.37 2.94 -36.75
C CYS A 270 3.12 2.65 -38.23
N LYS A 271 1.85 2.64 -38.65
CA LYS A 271 1.49 2.73 -40.05
C LYS A 271 1.75 4.18 -40.47
N ASP A 272 2.89 4.35 -41.14
CA ASP A 272 3.15 5.56 -41.94
C ASP A 272 2.05 5.70 -42.99
N GLY A 273 1.14 6.62 -42.75
CA GLY A 273 0.16 7.06 -43.74
C GLY A 273 0.85 7.93 -44.76
N GLY A 274 1.22 7.35 -45.89
CA GLY A 274 1.68 8.07 -47.09
C GLY A 274 0.61 9.06 -47.55
N MET A 275 0.87 10.35 -47.43
CA MET A 275 0.16 11.39 -48.15
C MET A 275 0.66 11.37 -49.63
N GLY A 276 -0.13 10.81 -50.52
CA GLY A 276 -0.05 10.99 -51.95
C GLY A 276 -0.65 12.34 -52.31
N GLY A 277 0.16 13.28 -52.75
CA GLY A 277 -0.31 14.49 -53.41
C GLY A 277 -0.93 14.18 -54.77
N GLY A 278 -2.02 14.78 -55.11
CA GLY A 278 -2.66 14.86 -56.42
C GLY A 278 -3.14 16.27 -56.69
N MET A 279 -2.42 16.95 -57.57
CA MET A 279 -2.86 18.15 -58.22
C MET A 279 -4.11 17.85 -59.09
N GLY A 280 -5.03 18.81 -59.13
CA GLY A 280 -6.14 18.90 -60.02
C GLY A 280 -7.00 20.08 -59.64
#